data_cd4e080eb081bf7e0f8ae70c5c0d4f6b
#
_entry.id   cd4e080eb081bf7e0f8ae70c5c0d4f6b
#
_cell.length_a   1.000
_cell.length_b   1.000
_cell.length_c   1.000
_cell.angle_alpha   90.00
_cell.angle_beta   90.00
_cell.angle_gamma   90.00
#
_symmetry.space_group_name_H-M   'P 1'
#
loop_
_entity.id
_entity.type
_entity.pdbx_description
1 polymer ?
#
loop_
_entity_poly.entity_id
_entity_poly.type
_entity_poly.pdbx_seq_one_letter_code
_entity_poly.pdbx_strand_id
1 'polypeptide(L)'
;MRLRNSFWALIGRDVSETPQVVIERIRKAMLFALDEHCSNDHYALDLKITFARDVAELWYLRPDLMYAIAASKNQTVAEQSIAEISTLFKGHFNAG
;
A
#
# COMPACT_ATOMS: atom_id res chain seq x y z
N MET A 1 12.51 5.23 12.64
CA MET A 1 11.33 5.87 12.87
C MET A 1 11.35 7.32 12.70
N ARG A 2 12.24 7.99 13.35
CA ARG A 2 12.34 9.39 13.21
C ARG A 2 12.64 9.84 11.82
N LEU A 3 13.52 9.16 11.13
CA LEU A 3 13.84 9.46 9.76
C LEU A 3 12.65 9.30 8.86
N ARG A 4 11.87 8.28 9.12
CA ARG A 4 10.71 8.01 8.32
C ARG A 4 9.67 9.10 8.49
N ASN A 5 9.49 9.55 9.72
CA ASN A 5 8.54 10.61 9.99
C ASN A 5 8.96 11.90 9.33
N SER A 6 10.23 12.21 9.38
CA SER A 6 10.72 13.42 8.76
C SER A 6 10.54 13.39 7.27
N PHE A 7 10.78 12.24 6.69
CA PHE A 7 10.63 12.08 5.24
C PHE A 7 9.19 12.35 4.82
N TRP A 8 8.25 11.76 5.55
CA TRP A 8 6.84 11.94 5.21
C TRP A 8 6.39 13.38 5.42
N ALA A 9 6.86 14.01 6.47
CA ALA A 9 6.50 15.38 6.75
C ALA A 9 7.00 16.30 5.64
N LEU A 10 8.20 16.03 5.17
CA LEU A 10 8.77 16.83 4.12
C LEU A 10 7.99 16.72 2.83
N ILE A 11 7.66 15.52 2.46
CA ILE A 11 6.91 15.29 1.25
C ILE A 11 5.51 15.88 1.34
N GLY A 12 4.86 15.66 2.45
CA GLY A 12 3.48 16.09 2.59
C GLY A 12 3.30 17.57 2.66
N ARG A 13 4.36 18.28 3.03
CA ARG A 13 4.23 19.69 3.19
C ARG A 13 4.38 20.48 1.93
N ASP A 14 5.29 20.14 1.12
CA ASP A 14 5.68 20.97 0.05
C ASP A 14 5.04 20.73 -1.26
N VAL A 15 4.42 19.62 -1.42
CA VAL A 15 4.03 19.24 -2.74
C VAL A 15 2.54 19.14 -2.87
N SER A 16 2.01 19.78 -3.87
CA SER A 16 0.67 19.52 -4.28
C SER A 16 0.67 18.11 -4.79
N GLU A 17 -0.12 17.27 -4.22
CA GLU A 17 -0.08 15.86 -4.57
C GLU A 17 -0.84 15.61 -5.85
N THR A 18 -0.10 15.22 -6.86
CA THR A 18 -0.72 14.82 -8.11
C THR A 18 -1.18 13.39 -8.00
N PRO A 19 -2.10 12.96 -8.85
CA PRO A 19 -2.52 11.56 -8.84
C PRO A 19 -1.34 10.61 -9.01
N GLN A 20 -0.35 11.02 -9.78
CA GLN A 20 0.80 10.18 -10.02
C GLN A 20 1.64 9.98 -8.76
N VAL A 21 1.80 11.04 -7.98
CA VAL A 21 2.56 10.95 -6.74
C VAL A 21 1.83 10.05 -5.75
N VAL A 22 0.52 10.22 -5.67
CA VAL A 22 -0.28 9.44 -4.73
C VAL A 22 -0.24 7.96 -5.08
N ILE A 23 -0.44 7.62 -6.35
CA ILE A 23 -0.49 6.23 -6.73
C ILE A 23 0.86 5.55 -6.48
N GLU A 24 1.97 6.26 -6.72
CA GLU A 24 3.27 5.65 -6.49
C GLU A 24 3.56 5.45 -5.01
N ARG A 25 3.10 6.36 -4.18
CA ARG A 25 3.25 6.20 -2.74
C ARG A 25 2.52 4.95 -2.26
N ILE A 26 1.29 4.78 -2.71
CA ILE A 26 0.48 3.65 -2.30
C ILE A 26 1.04 2.35 -2.88
N ARG A 27 1.42 2.38 -4.15
CA ARG A 27 1.99 1.21 -4.80
C ARG A 27 3.21 0.71 -4.05
N LYS A 28 4.10 1.63 -3.69
CA LYS A 28 5.31 1.25 -2.97
C LYS A 28 4.99 0.65 -1.60
N ALA A 29 4.01 1.22 -0.93
CA ALA A 29 3.64 0.70 0.39
C ALA A 29 3.08 -0.72 0.26
N MET A 30 2.27 -0.97 -0.75
CA MET A 30 1.69 -2.29 -0.94
C MET A 30 2.74 -3.32 -1.35
N LEU A 31 3.65 -2.92 -2.24
CA LEU A 31 4.73 -3.83 -2.63
C LEU A 31 5.66 -4.11 -1.46
N PHE A 32 5.92 -3.11 -0.66
CA PHE A 32 6.77 -3.29 0.51
C PHE A 32 6.13 -4.28 1.49
N ALA A 33 4.84 -4.13 1.72
CA ALA A 33 4.15 -5.05 2.63
C ALA A 33 4.16 -6.48 2.10
N LEU A 34 3.97 -6.63 0.80
CA LEU A 34 4.01 -7.94 0.19
C LEU A 34 5.39 -8.57 0.35
N ASP A 35 6.42 -7.79 0.09
CA ASP A 35 7.78 -8.27 0.18
C ASP A 35 8.18 -8.58 1.62
N GLU A 36 7.76 -7.74 2.53
CA GLU A 36 8.13 -7.89 3.93
C GLU A 36 7.49 -9.10 4.57
N HIS A 37 6.23 -9.34 4.29
CA HIS A 37 5.48 -10.35 5.01
C HIS A 37 5.27 -11.66 4.25
N CYS A 38 5.49 -11.66 2.95
CA CYS A 38 5.28 -12.84 2.14
C CYS A 38 6.59 -13.23 1.51
N SER A 39 7.00 -14.48 1.72
CA SER A 39 8.33 -14.86 1.32
C SER A 39 8.47 -15.14 -0.15
N ASN A 40 7.47 -15.72 -0.77
CA ASN A 40 7.61 -16.03 -2.19
C ASN A 40 6.26 -16.45 -2.74
N ASP A 41 6.23 -16.76 -4.01
CA ASP A 41 5.01 -17.27 -4.61
C ASP A 41 3.87 -16.27 -4.68
N HIS A 42 4.19 -14.99 -4.75
CA HIS A 42 3.17 -13.97 -4.85
C HIS A 42 3.38 -13.13 -6.10
N TYR A 43 3.88 -13.80 -7.11
CA TYR A 43 4.23 -13.13 -8.35
C TYR A 43 3.01 -12.47 -9.01
N ALA A 44 1.89 -13.19 -9.03
CA ALA A 44 0.70 -12.65 -9.68
C ALA A 44 0.22 -11.38 -8.98
N LEU A 45 0.21 -11.39 -7.66
CA LEU A 45 -0.23 -10.21 -6.92
C LEU A 45 0.77 -9.07 -7.08
N ASP A 46 2.05 -9.40 -7.07
CA ASP A 46 3.09 -8.41 -7.28
C ASP A 46 2.86 -7.70 -8.61
N LEU A 47 2.57 -8.45 -9.66
CA LEU A 47 2.32 -7.88 -10.96
C LEU A 47 1.07 -7.01 -10.98
N LYS A 48 0.02 -7.46 -10.31
CA LYS A 48 -1.20 -6.66 -10.27
C LYS A 48 -0.97 -5.32 -9.61
N ILE A 49 -0.21 -5.31 -8.53
CA ILE A 49 0.09 -4.06 -7.84
C ILE A 49 1.01 -3.20 -8.70
N THR A 50 2.02 -3.82 -9.29
CA THR A 50 2.98 -3.11 -10.10
C THR A 50 2.35 -2.42 -11.29
N PHE A 51 1.39 -3.07 -11.91
CA PHE A 51 0.78 -2.52 -13.11
C PHE A 51 -0.59 -1.90 -12.91
N ALA A 52 -1.00 -1.69 -11.67
CA ALA A 52 -2.25 -0.98 -11.40
C ALA A 52 -2.13 0.43 -11.95
N ARG A 53 -3.19 0.89 -12.59
CA ARG A 53 -3.13 2.15 -13.33
C ARG A 53 -3.64 3.34 -12.54
N ASP A 54 -4.41 3.10 -11.50
CA ASP A 54 -4.92 4.21 -10.72
C ASP A 54 -5.17 3.76 -9.29
N VAL A 55 -5.53 4.73 -8.47
CA VAL A 55 -5.72 4.50 -7.04
C VAL A 55 -6.84 3.51 -6.79
N ALA A 56 -7.87 3.55 -7.62
CA ALA A 56 -9.00 2.63 -7.45
C ALA A 56 -8.56 1.18 -7.62
N GLU A 57 -7.71 0.92 -8.61
CA GLU A 57 -7.23 -0.44 -8.81
C GLU A 57 -6.46 -0.93 -7.59
N LEU A 58 -5.62 -0.08 -7.02
CA LEU A 58 -4.89 -0.45 -5.83
C LEU A 58 -5.81 -0.69 -4.65
N TRP A 59 -6.86 0.13 -4.54
CA TRP A 59 -7.84 -0.04 -3.46
C TRP A 59 -8.45 -1.43 -3.50
N TYR A 60 -8.83 -1.88 -4.68
CA TYR A 60 -9.48 -3.17 -4.82
C TYR A 60 -8.53 -4.36 -4.74
N LEU A 61 -7.22 -4.09 -4.66
CA LEU A 61 -6.25 -5.16 -4.44
C LEU A 61 -5.94 -5.38 -2.95
N ARG A 62 -6.48 -4.52 -2.08
CA ARG A 62 -6.24 -4.69 -0.65
C ARG A 62 -6.68 -6.04 -0.10
N PRO A 63 -7.85 -6.56 -0.48
CA PRO A 63 -8.24 -7.88 0.03
C PRO A 63 -7.27 -8.98 -0.37
N ASP A 64 -6.77 -8.92 -1.60
CA ASP A 64 -5.81 -9.92 -2.04
C ASP A 64 -4.53 -9.84 -1.23
N LEU A 65 -4.07 -8.63 -0.97
CA LEU A 65 -2.87 -8.43 -0.19
C LEU A 65 -3.08 -8.90 1.26
N MET A 66 -4.23 -8.58 1.82
CA MET A 66 -4.53 -9.02 3.17
C MET A 66 -4.53 -10.54 3.26
N TYR A 67 -5.14 -11.20 2.28
CA TYR A 67 -5.17 -12.63 2.26
C TYR A 67 -3.76 -13.23 2.18
N ALA A 68 -2.92 -12.66 1.33
CA ALA A 68 -1.55 -13.15 1.18
C ALA A 68 -0.77 -13.00 2.48
N ILE A 69 -0.91 -11.87 3.14
CA ILE A 69 -0.18 -11.65 4.39
C ILE A 69 -0.71 -12.57 5.48
N ALA A 70 -2.03 -12.71 5.57
CA ALA A 70 -2.62 -13.58 6.58
C ALA A 70 -2.15 -15.02 6.41
N ALA A 71 -2.03 -15.46 5.16
CA ALA A 71 -1.59 -16.81 4.88
C ALA A 71 -0.11 -17.02 5.23
N SER A 72 0.70 -15.98 5.06
CA SER A 72 2.12 -16.09 5.32
C SER A 72 2.49 -15.85 6.78
N LYS A 73 1.75 -14.98 7.44
CA LYS A 73 2.03 -14.62 8.82
C LYS A 73 0.84 -14.98 9.71
N ASN A 74 -0.10 -14.07 9.83
CA ASN A 74 -1.31 -14.32 10.57
C ASN A 74 -2.28 -13.17 10.33
N GLN A 75 -3.47 -13.34 10.85
CA GLN A 75 -4.54 -12.37 10.62
C GLN A 75 -4.23 -11.01 11.24
N THR A 76 -3.63 -11.00 12.42
CA THR A 76 -3.33 -9.76 13.10
C THR A 76 -2.36 -8.90 12.30
N VAL A 77 -1.29 -9.51 11.82
CA VAL A 77 -0.33 -8.79 11.00
C VAL A 77 -0.99 -8.28 9.73
N ALA A 78 -1.82 -9.11 9.11
CA ALA A 78 -2.49 -8.71 7.89
C ALA A 78 -3.40 -7.51 8.13
N GLU A 79 -4.17 -7.55 9.20
CA GLU A 79 -5.09 -6.46 9.49
C GLU A 79 -4.35 -5.16 9.78
N GLN A 80 -3.26 -5.26 10.52
CA GLN A 80 -2.46 -4.08 10.82
C GLN A 80 -1.87 -3.48 9.56
N SER A 81 -1.31 -4.33 8.70
CA SER A 81 -0.68 -3.85 7.48
C SER A 81 -1.70 -3.18 6.58
N ILE A 82 -2.87 -3.78 6.43
CA ILE A 82 -3.88 -3.22 5.56
C ILE A 82 -4.44 -1.93 6.16
N ALA A 83 -4.57 -1.86 7.48
CA ALA A 83 -5.04 -0.63 8.10
C ALA A 83 -4.09 0.52 7.82
N GLU A 84 -2.79 0.26 7.94
CA GLU A 84 -1.79 1.29 7.67
C GLU A 84 -1.82 1.72 6.22
N ILE A 85 -1.88 0.76 5.33
CA ILE A 85 -1.93 1.07 3.91
C ILE A 85 -3.19 1.85 3.58
N SER A 86 -4.30 1.47 4.19
CA SER A 86 -5.58 2.13 3.90
C SER A 86 -5.56 3.61 4.25
N THR A 87 -4.75 4.00 5.24
CA THR A 87 -4.67 5.42 5.57
C THR A 87 -4.10 6.23 4.43
N LEU A 88 -3.31 5.62 3.57
CA LEU A 88 -2.72 6.34 2.46
C LEU A 88 -3.73 6.71 1.38
N PHE A 89 -4.89 6.08 1.43
CA PHE A 89 -5.94 6.35 0.45
C PHE A 89 -6.83 7.52 0.87
N LYS A 90 -6.73 7.96 2.11
CA LYS A 90 -7.62 9.00 2.59
C LYS A 90 -7.47 10.28 1.81
N GLY A 91 -8.59 10.82 1.38
CA GLY A 91 -8.58 12.06 0.63
C GLY A 91 -8.26 11.89 -0.83
N HIS A 92 -7.93 10.67 -1.26
CA HIS A 92 -7.53 10.44 -2.64
C HIS A 92 -8.42 9.45 -3.36
N PHE A 93 -9.18 8.68 -2.61
CA PHE A 93 -10.09 7.73 -3.21
C PHE A 93 -11.22 7.49 -2.24
N ASN A 94 -12.40 7.77 -2.70
CA ASN A 94 -13.58 7.60 -1.87
C ASN A 94 -14.37 6.42 -2.38
N ALA A 95 -14.25 5.31 -1.70
CA ALA A 95 -14.91 4.10 -2.12
C ALA A 95 -16.34 4.02 -1.64
N GLY A 96 -16.71 4.89 -0.82
CA GLY A 96 -17.93 4.90 -0.22
C GLY A 96 -19.08 5.06 -0.39
#